data_979b52332ea1b19f905b764cb544b542
#
_entry.id   979b52332ea1b19f905b764cb544b542
#
_cell.length_a   1.000
_cell.length_b   1.000
_cell.length_c   1.000
_cell.angle_alpha   90.00
_cell.angle_beta   90.00
_cell.angle_gamma   90.00
#
_symmetry.space_group_name_H-M   'P 1'
#
loop_
_entity.id
_entity.type
_entity.pdbx_description
1 polymer ?
#
loop_
_entity_poly.entity_id
_entity_poly.type
_entity_poly.pdbx_seq_one_letter_code
_entity_poly.pdbx_strand_id
1 'polypeptide(L)'
;MDHALRAVADPTRREILRLVRDHELPAGRIASHFPAISRPAVSQHLRVLEGADLVDVRREGTRRLYRWRREGLADVAAFVDDMWSDGLARLKAAAEREEWPQRMRARGAFPAADAADGGHREVTS
;
A
#
# COMPACT_ATOMS: atom_id res chain seq x y z
N MET A 1 6.50 13.26 2.26
CA MET A 1 6.27 12.29 1.17
C MET A 1 7.51 11.49 0.81
N ASP A 2 8.67 12.11 0.81
CA ASP A 2 9.88 11.39 0.36
C ASP A 2 10.27 10.24 1.26
N HIS A 3 10.18 10.40 2.56
CA HIS A 3 10.48 9.31 3.49
C HIS A 3 9.53 8.14 3.28
N ALA A 4 8.26 8.43 3.07
CA ALA A 4 7.28 7.39 2.84
C ALA A 4 7.56 6.64 1.54
N LEU A 5 7.89 7.37 0.47
CA LEU A 5 8.22 6.74 -0.81
C LEU A 5 9.45 5.85 -0.71
N ARG A 6 10.50 6.32 0.00
CA ARG A 6 11.69 5.48 0.18
C ARG A 6 11.37 4.24 0.98
N ALA A 7 10.55 4.38 2.00
CA ALA A 7 10.21 3.24 2.84
C ALA A 7 9.44 2.19 2.05
N VAL A 8 8.51 2.59 1.21
CA VAL A 8 7.72 1.62 0.45
C VAL A 8 8.41 1.17 -0.83
N ALA A 9 9.60 1.68 -1.11
CA ALA A 9 10.35 1.20 -2.28
C ALA A 9 10.88 -0.22 -2.06
N ASP A 10 10.99 -0.66 -0.83
CA ASP A 10 11.49 -1.99 -0.52
C ASP A 10 10.34 -3.01 -0.45
N PRO A 11 10.44 -4.13 -1.16
CA PRO A 11 9.34 -5.10 -1.17
C PRO A 11 9.07 -5.75 0.18
N THR A 12 10.10 -5.98 0.99
CA THR A 12 9.89 -6.54 2.32
C THR A 12 9.09 -5.59 3.19
N ARG A 13 9.41 -4.30 3.12
CA ARG A 13 8.68 -3.32 3.91
C ARG A 13 7.23 -3.21 3.45
N ARG A 14 6.98 -3.30 2.14
CA ARG A 14 5.60 -3.32 1.66
C ARG A 14 4.83 -4.51 2.22
N GLU A 15 5.50 -5.67 2.29
CA GLU A 15 4.85 -6.84 2.83
C GLU A 15 4.56 -6.69 4.32
N ILE A 16 5.49 -6.10 5.07
CA ILE A 16 5.26 -5.82 6.48
C ILE A 16 4.02 -4.92 6.65
N LEU A 17 3.90 -3.89 5.83
CA LEU A 17 2.74 -3.00 5.92
C LEU A 17 1.44 -3.76 5.66
N ARG A 18 1.44 -4.69 4.73
CA ARG A 18 0.25 -5.51 4.48
C ARG A 18 -0.11 -6.35 5.69
N LEU A 19 0.89 -6.89 6.38
CA LEU A 19 0.65 -7.70 7.56
C LEU A 19 0.02 -6.91 8.70
N VAL A 20 0.42 -5.65 8.85
CA VAL A 20 -0.06 -4.83 9.97
C VAL A 20 -1.17 -3.87 9.57
N ARG A 21 -1.70 -4.03 8.37
CA ARG A 21 -2.74 -3.14 7.86
C ARG A 21 -4.04 -3.25 8.67
N ASP A 22 -4.45 -4.46 8.95
CA ASP A 22 -5.74 -4.70 9.58
C ASP A 22 -5.63 -5.10 11.04
N HIS A 23 -4.48 -5.58 11.47
CA HIS A 23 -4.27 -6.06 12.82
C HIS A 23 -2.92 -5.63 13.34
N GLU A 24 -2.90 -5.25 14.59
CA GLU A 24 -1.67 -4.95 15.28
C GLU A 24 -0.92 -6.24 15.50
N LEU A 25 0.40 -6.25 15.26
CA LEU A 25 1.22 -7.44 15.43
C LEU A 25 2.50 -7.12 16.17
N PRO A 26 2.95 -8.03 17.05
CA PRO A 26 4.25 -7.85 17.70
C PRO A 26 5.38 -8.18 16.72
N ALA A 27 6.55 -7.61 16.98
CA ALA A 27 7.70 -7.76 16.09
C ALA A 27 8.05 -9.23 15.82
N GLY A 28 7.91 -10.08 16.83
CA GLY A 28 8.21 -11.50 16.65
C GLY A 28 7.29 -12.18 15.65
N ARG A 29 6.00 -11.81 15.69
CA ARG A 29 5.05 -12.37 14.72
C ARG A 29 5.33 -11.86 13.33
N ILE A 30 5.69 -10.60 13.21
CA ILE A 30 6.08 -10.06 11.90
C ILE A 30 7.28 -10.83 11.37
N ALA A 31 8.30 -11.01 12.21
CA ALA A 31 9.52 -11.69 11.79
C ALA A 31 9.25 -13.12 11.34
N SER A 32 8.27 -13.78 11.93
CA SER A 32 7.97 -15.16 11.58
C SER A 32 7.47 -15.32 10.15
N HIS A 33 7.04 -14.24 9.51
CA HIS A 33 6.62 -14.28 8.12
C HIS A 33 7.80 -14.20 7.15
N PHE A 34 9.00 -13.96 7.65
CA PHE A 34 10.18 -13.76 6.80
C PHE A 34 11.32 -14.68 7.25
N PRO A 35 11.15 -16.00 7.11
CA PRO A 35 12.17 -16.91 7.61
C PRO A 35 13.50 -16.80 6.86
N ALA A 36 13.50 -16.20 5.69
CA ALA A 36 14.72 -16.08 4.89
C ALA A 36 15.59 -14.90 5.31
N ILE A 37 15.10 -14.01 6.17
CA ILE A 37 15.90 -12.86 6.61
C ILE A 37 16.02 -12.90 8.13
N SER A 38 17.08 -12.25 8.62
CA SER A 38 17.38 -12.30 10.05
C SER A 38 16.45 -11.41 10.85
N ARG A 39 16.34 -11.71 12.15
CA ARG A 39 15.57 -10.87 13.06
C ARG A 39 16.10 -9.43 13.10
N PRO A 40 17.43 -9.21 13.14
CA PRO A 40 17.93 -7.83 13.07
C PRO A 40 17.55 -7.11 11.77
N ALA A 41 17.49 -7.83 10.66
CA ALA A 41 17.07 -7.22 9.39
C ALA A 41 15.60 -6.79 9.45
N VAL A 42 14.73 -7.64 10.03
CA VAL A 42 13.33 -7.27 10.21
C VAL A 42 13.21 -6.06 11.12
N SER A 43 13.98 -6.02 12.21
CA SER A 43 13.99 -4.88 13.12
C SER A 43 14.40 -3.60 12.41
N GLN A 44 15.37 -3.70 11.50
CA GLN A 44 15.82 -2.53 10.74
C GLN A 44 14.70 -2.01 9.83
N HIS A 45 14.00 -2.93 9.16
CA HIS A 45 12.86 -2.54 8.33
C HIS A 45 11.77 -1.86 9.16
N LEU A 46 11.50 -2.37 10.36
CA LEU A 46 10.51 -1.77 11.23
C LEU A 46 10.93 -0.36 11.66
N ARG A 47 12.23 -0.16 11.93
CA ARG A 47 12.71 1.17 12.28
C ARG A 47 12.55 2.16 11.12
N VAL A 48 12.80 1.71 9.91
CA VAL A 48 12.61 2.57 8.73
C VAL A 48 11.13 2.94 8.59
N LEU A 49 10.24 1.99 8.75
CA LEU A 49 8.81 2.25 8.66
C LEU A 49 8.33 3.20 9.75
N GLU A 50 8.83 3.01 10.96
CA GLU A 50 8.48 3.89 12.07
C GLU A 50 9.01 5.31 11.81
N GLY A 51 10.25 5.42 11.35
CA GLY A 51 10.85 6.73 11.05
C GLY A 51 10.15 7.47 9.92
N ALA A 52 9.48 6.75 9.04
CA ALA A 52 8.72 7.35 7.95
C ALA A 52 7.24 7.59 8.32
N ASP A 53 6.89 7.37 9.58
CA ASP A 53 5.52 7.54 10.09
C ASP A 53 4.50 6.65 9.38
N LEU A 54 4.95 5.45 8.98
CA LEU A 54 4.07 4.51 8.31
C LEU A 54 3.48 3.47 9.24
N VAL A 55 3.99 3.36 10.45
CA VAL A 55 3.43 2.47 11.46
C VAL A 55 3.35 3.21 12.79
N ASP A 56 2.33 2.87 13.56
CA ASP A 56 2.22 3.25 14.94
C ASP A 56 2.76 2.11 15.79
N VAL A 57 3.46 2.44 16.84
CA VAL A 57 4.06 1.46 17.72
C VAL A 57 3.56 1.70 19.13
N ARG A 58 3.05 0.66 19.78
CA ARG A 58 2.70 0.79 21.19
C ARG A 58 3.33 -0.36 21.96
N ARG A 59 3.57 -0.12 23.23
CA ARG A 59 4.12 -1.14 24.07
C ARG A 59 3.02 -1.88 24.85
N GLU A 60 3.22 -3.19 24.96
CA GLU A 60 2.36 -3.98 25.78
C GLU A 60 3.28 -4.94 26.54
N GLY A 61 3.54 -4.66 27.79
CA GLY A 61 4.55 -5.39 28.56
C GLY A 61 5.93 -5.19 27.96
N THR A 62 6.59 -6.27 27.59
CA THR A 62 7.91 -6.21 26.96
C THR A 62 7.83 -6.23 25.44
N ARG A 63 6.60 -6.29 24.90
CA ARG A 63 6.43 -6.38 23.47
C ARG A 63 6.17 -5.02 22.87
N ARG A 64 6.61 -4.84 21.61
CA ARG A 64 6.25 -3.68 20.81
C ARG A 64 5.29 -4.18 19.76
N LEU A 65 4.14 -3.51 19.64
CA LEU A 65 3.09 -3.87 18.71
C LEU A 65 3.04 -2.82 17.62
N TYR A 66 2.99 -3.27 16.38
CA TYR A 66 3.05 -2.41 15.20
C TYR A 66 1.73 -2.46 14.45
N ARG A 67 1.27 -1.31 14.01
CA ARG A 67 0.06 -1.22 13.21
C ARG A 67 0.27 -0.16 12.14
N TRP A 68 -0.27 -0.38 10.95
CA TRP A 68 -0.18 0.58 9.87
C TRP A 68 -0.78 1.92 10.28
N ARG A 69 -0.07 2.98 9.96
CA ARG A 69 -0.54 4.33 10.16
C ARG A 69 -0.89 4.87 8.79
N ARG A 70 -2.17 4.81 8.43
CA ARG A 70 -2.59 5.15 7.07
C ARG A 70 -2.29 6.60 6.73
N GLU A 71 -2.32 7.48 7.72
CA GLU A 71 -2.01 8.91 7.50
C GLU A 71 -0.60 9.11 6.94
N GLY A 72 0.30 8.19 7.21
CA GLY A 72 1.66 8.28 6.71
C GLY A 72 1.76 8.20 5.19
N LEU A 73 0.75 7.63 4.53
CA LEU A 73 0.72 7.56 3.08
C LEU A 73 -0.24 8.58 2.46
N ALA A 74 -0.81 9.48 3.26
CA ALA A 74 -1.83 10.40 2.73
C ALA A 74 -1.30 11.27 1.60
N ASP A 75 -0.08 11.82 1.75
CA ASP A 75 0.48 12.67 0.71
C ASP A 75 0.81 11.88 -0.55
N VAL A 76 1.31 10.65 -0.39
CA VAL A 76 1.59 9.79 -1.53
C VAL A 76 0.30 9.44 -2.25
N ALA A 77 -0.73 9.10 -1.49
CA ALA A 77 -2.02 8.75 -2.06
C ALA A 77 -2.61 9.94 -2.82
N ALA A 78 -2.51 11.14 -2.25
CA ALA A 78 -3.01 12.34 -2.90
C ALA A 78 -2.27 12.61 -4.21
N PHE A 79 -0.95 12.44 -4.21
CA PHE A 79 -0.15 12.63 -5.40
C PHE A 79 -0.55 11.63 -6.49
N VAL A 80 -0.67 10.35 -6.12
CA VAL A 80 -1.04 9.32 -7.08
C VAL A 80 -2.44 9.59 -7.62
N ASP A 81 -3.37 9.96 -6.74
CA ASP A 81 -4.74 10.26 -7.15
C ASP A 81 -4.80 11.42 -8.13
N ASP A 82 -4.04 12.47 -7.87
CA ASP A 82 -3.97 13.62 -8.75
C ASP A 82 -3.45 13.24 -10.13
N MET A 83 -2.34 12.48 -10.17
CA MET A 83 -1.75 12.04 -11.44
C MET A 83 -2.66 11.09 -12.18
N TRP A 84 -3.31 10.19 -11.43
CA TRP A 84 -4.18 9.18 -12.03
C TRP A 84 -5.45 9.82 -12.59
N SER A 85 -6.06 10.71 -11.84
CA SER A 85 -7.28 11.39 -12.27
C SER A 85 -7.06 12.19 -13.54
N ASP A 86 -5.92 12.89 -13.63
CA ASP A 86 -5.58 13.63 -14.82
C ASP A 86 -5.42 12.70 -16.01
N GLY A 87 -4.74 11.57 -15.83
CA GLY A 87 -4.58 10.59 -16.87
C GLY A 87 -5.90 10.00 -17.33
N LEU A 88 -6.78 9.70 -16.37
CA LEU A 88 -8.09 9.16 -16.70
C LEU A 88 -8.93 10.18 -17.46
N ALA A 89 -8.85 11.45 -17.08
CA ALA A 89 -9.60 12.49 -17.77
C ALA A 89 -9.17 12.59 -19.23
N ARG A 90 -7.87 12.52 -19.49
CA ARG A 90 -7.36 12.56 -20.87
C ARG A 90 -7.81 11.34 -21.67
N LEU A 91 -7.79 10.18 -21.05
CA LEU A 91 -8.21 8.95 -21.72
C LEU A 91 -9.71 8.97 -22.00
N LYS A 92 -10.49 9.47 -21.08
CA LYS A 92 -11.92 9.60 -21.27
C LYS A 92 -12.23 10.53 -22.43
N ALA A 93 -11.54 11.65 -22.50
CA ALA A 93 -11.72 12.62 -23.59
C ALA A 93 -11.36 11.98 -24.93
N ALA A 94 -10.28 11.22 -24.99
CA ALA A 94 -9.89 10.54 -26.21
C ALA A 94 -10.94 9.51 -26.63
N ALA A 95 -11.50 8.78 -25.69
CA ALA A 95 -12.52 7.79 -25.97
C ALA A 95 -13.79 8.46 -26.49
N GLU A 96 -14.15 9.61 -25.93
CA GLU A 96 -15.31 10.35 -26.36
C GLU A 96 -15.15 10.91 -27.76
N ARG A 97 -13.92 11.16 -28.18
CA ARG A 97 -13.65 11.57 -29.56
C ARG A 97 -13.46 10.38 -30.48
N GLU A 98 -13.71 9.17 -29.94
CA GLU A 98 -13.61 7.93 -30.71
C GLU A 98 -12.19 7.64 -31.20
N GLU A 99 -11.21 8.11 -30.46
CA GLU A 99 -9.80 7.81 -30.74
C GLU A 99 -9.35 6.53 -30.05
N TRP A 100 -10.20 5.96 -29.23
CA TRP A 100 -9.87 4.79 -28.42
C TRP A 100 -10.40 3.53 -29.09
N PRO A 101 -9.62 2.48 -29.24
CA PRO A 101 -10.11 1.28 -29.89
C PRO A 101 -11.33 0.71 -29.21
N GLN A 102 -12.28 0.27 -30.01
CA GLN A 102 -13.52 -0.23 -29.52
C GLN A 102 -13.33 -1.38 -28.53
N ARG A 103 -12.45 -2.31 -28.86
CA ARG A 103 -12.24 -3.46 -27.99
C ARG A 103 -11.72 -3.05 -26.61
N MET A 104 -10.94 -1.99 -26.52
CA MET A 104 -10.43 -1.54 -25.24
C MET A 104 -11.52 -0.91 -24.41
N ARG A 105 -12.42 -0.19 -25.04
CA ARG A 105 -13.56 0.34 -24.31
C ARG A 105 -14.44 -0.78 -23.78
N ALA A 106 -14.66 -1.79 -24.59
CA ALA A 106 -15.50 -2.89 -24.18
C ALA A 106 -14.87 -3.67 -23.02
N ARG A 107 -13.54 -3.72 -22.94
CA ARG A 107 -12.89 -4.43 -21.86
C ARG A 107 -12.72 -3.57 -20.62
N GLY A 108 -13.11 -2.34 -20.68
CA GLY A 108 -12.99 -1.50 -19.54
C GLY A 108 -11.60 -0.98 -19.30
N ALA A 109 -10.68 -1.24 -20.11
CA ALA A 109 -9.31 -0.77 -20.15
C ALA A 109 -8.60 -0.47 -18.84
N PHE A 110 -9.28 -0.11 -17.81
CA PHE A 110 -8.69 0.24 -16.54
C PHE A 110 -9.20 -0.67 -15.49
N PRO A 111 -8.42 -1.63 -15.13
CA PRO A 111 -8.85 -2.57 -14.15
C PRO A 111 -8.98 -1.99 -12.82
N ALA A 112 -8.23 -1.02 -12.56
CA ALA A 112 -8.20 -0.56 -11.25
C ALA A 112 -9.49 -0.21 -10.70
N ALA A 113 -10.28 0.26 -11.48
CA ALA A 113 -11.49 0.67 -10.93
C ALA A 113 -12.17 -0.45 -10.28
N ASP A 114 -12.00 -1.57 -10.75
CA ASP A 114 -12.69 -2.58 -10.20
C ASP A 114 -12.03 -3.21 -9.14
N ALA A 115 -10.95 -3.30 -9.22
CA ALA A 115 -10.36 -3.98 -8.22
C ALA A 115 -10.77 -3.53 -6.97
N ALA A 116 -11.09 -2.61 -7.10
CA ALA A 116 -11.54 -2.24 -5.90
C ALA A 116 -12.63 -3.00 -5.52
N ASP A 117 -12.69 -3.32 -6.01
CA ASP A 117 -13.40 -3.77 -5.45
C ASP A 117 -13.35 -4.53 -4.89
N GLY A 118 -13.11 -4.63 -5.21
CA GLY A 118 -13.01 -5.26 -4.47
C GLY A 118 -12.89 -5.73 -3.94
N GLY A 119 -13.00 -5.68 -4.12
CA GLY A 119 -12.86 -6.02 -3.29
C GLY A 119 -13.04 -6.54 -2.88
N HIS A 120 -13.20 -6.37 -2.85
CA HIS A 120 -13.45 -6.67 -2.21
C HIS A 120 -13.95 -7.49 -2.02
N ARG A 121 -14.20 -7.34 -2.30
CA ARG A 121 -14.77 -8.00 -2.03
C ARG A 121 -14.96 -8.84 -1.53
N GLU A 122 -14.96 -8.72 -1.50
CA GLU A 122 -15.02 -9.36 -0.81
C GLU A 122 -14.93 -10.00 -0.42
N VAL A 123 -14.91 -10.02 -0.52
CA VAL A 123 -14.72 -10.61 0.21
C VAL A 123 -14.83 -11.17 0.80
N THR A 124 -15.05 -11.19 0.90
CA THR A 124 -15.10 -11.63 1.68
C THR A 124 -15.12 -12.13 2.19
N SER A 125 -15.17 -12.16 2.38
CA SER A 125 -15.12 -12.64 3.08
C SER A 125 -15.09 -12.96 3.60
#